data_6976ea6ded4fa5d249520f5477cf88bd
#
_entry.id   6976ea6ded4fa5d249520f5477cf88bd
#
_cell.length_a   1.000
_cell.length_b   1.000
_cell.length_c   1.000
_cell.angle_alpha   90.00
_cell.angle_beta   90.00
_cell.angle_gamma   90.00
#
_symmetry.space_group_name_H-M   'P 1'
#
loop_
_entity.id
_entity.type
_entity.pdbx_description
1 polymer ?
#
loop_
_entity_poly.entity_id
_entity_poly.type
_entity_poly.pdbx_seq_one_letter_code
_entity_poly.pdbx_strand_id
1 'polypeptide(L)'
;VKCHGSQCGFCTPGIVMSLVNLVQVNPAPQRQEVSDALSGNLCRCTGYAPILDAASKACGNKSALKLDDAADVPLLKEIQRASTPTLSLEGDIIVQPVVRTRKGNEFVSPATLAEVADYLVKHPQTTLLAGSTEIGLQVNKQFSRPEHLMYLGNVTELRQVLDTAKAWRIGAMVSLEAVLGLVREAYPDFAEVLRRFGSPPIRSTATLAGNIANGSPIGDSMPCLMALGAVLLLRRGEIGRAS
;
A
#
# COMPACT_ATOMS: atom_id res chain seq x y z
N VAL A 1 -9.11 -16.22 -24.86
CA VAL A 1 -9.97 -16.41 -26.05
C VAL A 1 -10.87 -17.61 -25.86
N LYS A 2 -10.33 -18.83 -25.63
CA LYS A 2 -11.10 -20.08 -25.54
C LYS A 2 -12.20 -20.12 -24.46
N CYS A 3 -12.07 -19.30 -23.41
CA CYS A 3 -13.03 -19.24 -22.29
C CYS A 3 -13.91 -18.00 -22.35
N HIS A 4 -13.85 -17.22 -23.41
CA HIS A 4 -14.60 -15.94 -23.53
C HIS A 4 -14.35 -14.96 -22.38
N GLY A 5 -13.17 -15.00 -21.75
CA GLY A 5 -12.77 -14.14 -20.64
C GLY A 5 -12.49 -12.68 -21.04
N SER A 6 -12.56 -12.34 -22.31
CA SER A 6 -12.40 -10.96 -22.81
C SER A 6 -13.47 -10.67 -23.86
N GLN A 7 -14.14 -9.51 -23.73
CA GLN A 7 -15.12 -9.01 -24.70
C GLN A 7 -14.66 -7.66 -25.25
N CYS A 8 -14.91 -6.53 -24.57
CA CYS A 8 -14.44 -5.22 -25.06
C CYS A 8 -12.91 -5.05 -24.99
N GLY A 9 -12.22 -5.85 -24.17
CA GLY A 9 -10.75 -5.86 -24.04
C GLY A 9 -10.18 -4.83 -23.07
N PHE A 10 -10.95 -3.87 -22.57
CA PHE A 10 -10.44 -2.77 -21.75
C PHE A 10 -9.80 -3.24 -20.44
N CYS A 11 -10.41 -4.19 -19.74
CA CYS A 11 -9.88 -4.75 -18.48
C CYS A 11 -8.80 -5.82 -18.70
N THR A 12 -8.67 -6.35 -19.91
CA THR A 12 -7.86 -7.54 -20.20
C THR A 12 -6.38 -7.37 -19.85
N PRO A 13 -5.69 -6.24 -20.17
CA PRO A 13 -4.28 -6.08 -19.78
C PRO A 13 -4.07 -6.14 -18.28
N GLY A 14 -4.89 -5.43 -17.50
CA GLY A 14 -4.77 -5.44 -16.03
C GLY A 14 -5.02 -6.82 -15.42
N ILE A 15 -6.03 -7.54 -15.91
CA ILE A 15 -6.34 -8.90 -15.49
C ILE A 15 -5.18 -9.85 -15.81
N VAL A 16 -4.62 -9.77 -17.03
CA VAL A 16 -3.49 -10.62 -17.42
C VAL A 16 -2.28 -10.36 -16.53
N MET A 17 -1.94 -9.10 -16.26
CA MET A 17 -0.81 -8.77 -15.39
C MET A 17 -1.01 -9.24 -13.95
N SER A 18 -2.22 -9.12 -13.39
CA SER A 18 -2.54 -9.65 -12.07
C SER A 18 -2.41 -11.18 -12.01
N LEU A 19 -2.83 -11.88 -13.07
CA LEU A 19 -2.68 -13.34 -13.17
C LEU A 19 -1.22 -13.77 -13.35
N VAL A 20 -0.43 -13.05 -14.12
CA VAL A 20 1.01 -13.29 -14.26
C VAL A 20 1.70 -13.20 -12.89
N ASN A 21 1.42 -12.14 -12.14
CA ASN A 21 1.96 -12.00 -10.79
C ASN A 21 1.52 -13.14 -9.86
N LEU A 22 0.24 -13.51 -9.89
CA LEU A 22 -0.29 -14.62 -9.07
C LEU A 22 0.42 -15.94 -9.37
N VAL A 23 0.59 -16.28 -10.66
CA VAL A 23 1.20 -17.55 -11.07
C VAL A 23 2.68 -17.62 -10.71
N GLN A 24 3.38 -16.51 -10.64
CA GLN A 24 4.78 -16.46 -10.18
C GLN A 24 4.91 -16.81 -8.71
N VAL A 25 3.96 -16.32 -7.89
CA VAL A 25 3.95 -16.59 -6.44
C VAL A 25 3.36 -17.98 -6.14
N ASN A 26 2.29 -18.33 -6.82
CA ASN A 26 1.59 -19.62 -6.69
C ASN A 26 1.27 -20.21 -8.07
N PRO A 27 2.07 -21.15 -8.58
CA PRO A 27 1.88 -21.74 -9.91
C PRO A 27 0.58 -22.52 -10.10
N ALA A 28 -0.07 -22.93 -9.01
CA ALA A 28 -1.32 -23.71 -9.04
C ALA A 28 -2.38 -23.12 -8.08
N PRO A 29 -2.81 -21.87 -8.31
CA PRO A 29 -3.72 -21.19 -7.41
C PRO A 29 -5.11 -21.82 -7.45
N GLN A 30 -5.74 -21.88 -6.28
CA GLN A 30 -7.14 -22.27 -6.18
C GLN A 30 -8.06 -21.14 -6.68
N ARG A 31 -9.31 -21.47 -7.00
CA ARG A 31 -10.29 -20.50 -7.53
C ARG A 31 -10.46 -19.27 -6.61
N GLN A 32 -10.43 -19.47 -5.29
CA GLN A 32 -10.52 -18.37 -4.33
C GLN A 32 -9.31 -17.43 -4.40
N GLU A 33 -8.10 -17.99 -4.52
CA GLU A 33 -6.88 -17.19 -4.65
C GLU A 33 -6.86 -16.37 -5.94
N VAL A 34 -7.37 -16.94 -7.04
CA VAL A 34 -7.57 -16.21 -8.31
C VAL A 34 -8.57 -15.07 -8.11
N SER A 35 -9.69 -15.33 -7.44
CA SER A 35 -10.71 -14.31 -7.15
C SER A 35 -10.14 -13.16 -6.31
N ASP A 36 -9.37 -13.50 -5.27
CA ASP A 36 -8.74 -12.52 -4.38
C ASP A 36 -7.69 -11.68 -5.14
N ALA A 37 -6.85 -12.30 -5.95
CA ALA A 37 -5.85 -11.61 -6.76
C ALA A 37 -6.48 -10.64 -7.78
N LEU A 38 -7.65 -10.97 -8.32
CA LEU A 38 -8.37 -10.17 -9.30
C LEU A 38 -9.33 -9.14 -8.69
N SER A 39 -9.47 -9.07 -7.37
CA SER A 39 -10.46 -8.20 -6.70
C SER A 39 -10.32 -6.71 -7.02
N GLY A 40 -9.13 -6.26 -7.44
CA GLY A 40 -8.88 -4.89 -7.91
C GLY A 40 -9.14 -4.66 -9.41
N ASN A 41 -9.47 -5.71 -10.17
CA ASN A 41 -9.65 -5.65 -11.63
C ASN A 41 -11.13 -5.69 -11.98
N LEU A 42 -11.71 -4.56 -12.36
CA LEU A 42 -13.13 -4.46 -12.69
C LEU A 42 -13.40 -4.78 -14.14
N CYS A 43 -14.38 -5.66 -14.37
CA CYS A 43 -14.90 -5.99 -15.69
C CYS A 43 -16.41 -5.82 -15.75
N ARG A 44 -16.91 -5.01 -16.67
CA ARG A 44 -18.35 -4.78 -16.84
C ARG A 44 -19.03 -5.78 -17.80
N CYS A 45 -18.26 -6.48 -18.64
CA CYS A 45 -18.80 -7.23 -19.77
C CYS A 45 -19.07 -8.69 -19.46
N THR A 46 -18.15 -9.38 -18.74
CA THR A 46 -18.10 -10.86 -18.72
C THR A 46 -18.87 -11.49 -17.54
N GLY A 47 -19.19 -10.73 -16.50
CA GLY A 47 -19.71 -11.29 -15.25
C GLY A 47 -18.68 -12.12 -14.45
N TYR A 48 -17.38 -12.01 -14.78
CA TYR A 48 -16.21 -12.58 -14.12
C TYR A 48 -16.04 -14.10 -14.25
N ALA A 49 -17.10 -14.92 -14.26
CA ALA A 49 -16.98 -16.38 -14.33
C ALA A 49 -16.07 -16.85 -15.49
N PRO A 50 -16.22 -16.35 -16.74
CA PRO A 50 -15.34 -16.72 -17.84
C PRO A 50 -13.87 -16.34 -17.63
N ILE A 51 -13.60 -15.27 -16.86
CA ILE A 51 -12.24 -14.83 -16.51
C ILE A 51 -11.63 -15.82 -15.51
N LEU A 52 -12.37 -16.19 -14.47
CA LEU A 52 -11.92 -17.17 -13.47
C LEU A 52 -11.68 -18.55 -14.12
N ASP A 53 -12.51 -18.96 -15.07
CA ASP A 53 -12.34 -20.21 -15.80
C ASP A 53 -11.11 -20.16 -16.73
N ALA A 54 -10.87 -19.01 -17.38
CA ALA A 54 -9.67 -18.80 -18.18
C ALA A 54 -8.40 -18.84 -17.31
N ALA A 55 -8.43 -18.23 -16.14
CA ALA A 55 -7.33 -18.26 -15.19
C ALA A 55 -7.02 -19.67 -14.70
N SER A 56 -8.04 -20.44 -14.29
CA SER A 56 -7.87 -21.82 -13.83
C SER A 56 -7.24 -22.72 -14.92
N LYS A 57 -7.61 -22.52 -16.19
CA LYS A 57 -7.00 -23.26 -17.31
C LYS A 57 -5.57 -22.80 -17.63
N ALA A 58 -5.27 -21.53 -17.49
CA ALA A 58 -3.96 -20.97 -17.77
C ALA A 58 -2.95 -21.34 -16.68
N CYS A 59 -3.34 -21.28 -15.41
CA CYS A 59 -2.48 -21.57 -14.25
C CYS A 59 -2.14 -23.07 -14.14
N GLY A 60 -2.95 -23.97 -14.69
CA GLY A 60 -2.64 -25.40 -14.75
C GLY A 60 -1.56 -25.80 -15.77
N ASN A 61 -1.07 -24.85 -16.56
CA ASN A 61 -0.06 -25.10 -17.58
C ASN A 61 1.34 -24.89 -16.99
N LYS A 62 2.13 -25.96 -16.85
CA LYS A 62 3.46 -25.96 -16.21
C LYS A 62 4.54 -25.10 -16.90
N SER A 63 4.23 -24.49 -18.05
CA SER A 63 5.09 -23.53 -18.73
C SER A 63 4.86 -22.11 -18.17
N ALA A 64 4.86 -21.96 -16.85
CA ALA A 64 4.78 -20.65 -16.22
C ALA A 64 5.99 -19.82 -16.66
N LEU A 65 5.73 -18.65 -17.19
CA LEU A 65 6.74 -17.65 -17.54
C LEU A 65 7.50 -17.30 -16.23
N LYS A 66 8.70 -17.80 -16.07
CA LYS A 66 9.61 -17.32 -15.03
C LYS A 66 10.15 -15.98 -15.50
N LEU A 67 9.65 -14.90 -14.93
CA LEU A 67 10.35 -13.62 -15.08
C LEU A 67 11.65 -13.72 -14.27
N ASP A 68 12.76 -13.52 -14.94
CA ASP A 68 14.08 -13.51 -14.29
C ASP A 68 14.37 -12.08 -13.85
N ASP A 69 14.01 -11.77 -12.61
CA ASP A 69 14.28 -10.44 -12.01
C ASP A 69 15.77 -10.29 -11.60
N ALA A 70 16.58 -11.34 -11.76
CA ALA A 70 17.96 -11.35 -11.30
C ALA A 70 18.83 -10.28 -11.99
N ALA A 71 18.54 -9.94 -13.23
CA ALA A 71 19.24 -8.89 -13.97
C ALA A 71 18.76 -7.46 -13.57
N ASP A 72 17.48 -7.28 -13.28
CA ASP A 72 16.90 -5.98 -13.04
C ASP A 72 17.11 -5.49 -11.60
N VAL A 73 17.10 -6.40 -10.62
CA VAL A 73 17.29 -6.05 -9.20
C VAL A 73 18.63 -5.36 -8.91
N PRO A 74 19.80 -5.80 -9.44
CA PRO A 74 21.07 -5.08 -9.27
C PRO A 74 21.03 -3.68 -9.87
N LEU A 75 20.46 -3.52 -11.08
CA LEU A 75 20.33 -2.23 -11.75
C LEU A 75 19.45 -1.26 -10.96
N LEU A 76 18.31 -1.72 -10.44
CA LEU A 76 17.43 -0.91 -9.59
C LEU A 76 18.13 -0.50 -8.27
N LYS A 77 18.95 -1.39 -7.68
CA LYS A 77 19.75 -1.08 -6.50
C LYS A 77 20.85 -0.07 -6.80
N GLU A 78 21.43 -0.10 -7.97
CA GLU A 78 22.42 0.87 -8.41
C GLU A 78 21.79 2.26 -8.60
N ILE A 79 20.61 2.34 -9.22
CA ILE A 79 19.84 3.57 -9.36
C ILE A 79 19.44 4.14 -7.96
N GLN A 80 19.11 3.27 -7.02
CA GLN A 80 18.80 3.69 -5.65
C GLN A 80 20.02 4.20 -4.88
N ARG A 81 21.21 3.67 -5.18
CA ARG A 81 22.49 4.07 -4.56
C ARG A 81 23.11 5.29 -5.20
N ALA A 82 22.89 5.47 -6.50
CA ALA A 82 23.26 6.70 -7.17
C ALA A 82 22.45 7.81 -6.50
N SER A 83 23.15 8.74 -5.84
CA SER A 83 22.54 9.95 -5.26
C SER A 83 21.47 10.44 -6.21
N THR A 84 20.25 10.52 -5.73
CA THR A 84 19.04 10.83 -6.49
C THR A 84 19.37 11.88 -7.55
N PRO A 85 19.21 11.60 -8.85
CA PRO A 85 19.51 12.59 -9.86
C PRO A 85 18.64 13.80 -9.60
N THR A 86 19.27 14.96 -9.56
CA THR A 86 18.57 16.24 -9.51
C THR A 86 17.73 16.34 -10.78
N LEU A 87 16.47 15.93 -10.71
CA LEU A 87 15.53 16.19 -11.77
C LEU A 87 15.21 17.68 -11.75
N SER A 88 15.96 18.46 -12.51
CA SER A 88 15.60 19.83 -12.82
C SER A 88 14.45 19.84 -13.82
N LEU A 89 13.24 19.72 -13.32
CA LEU A 89 12.11 20.36 -13.94
C LEU A 89 12.27 21.84 -13.60
N GLU A 90 12.08 22.76 -14.53
CA GLU A 90 12.26 24.20 -14.33
C GLU A 90 11.74 24.68 -12.96
N GLY A 91 12.66 24.74 -11.99
CA GLY A 91 12.44 24.98 -10.56
C GLY A 91 13.18 23.94 -9.72
N ASP A 92 14.14 24.35 -8.96
CA ASP A 92 15.09 23.55 -8.20
C ASP A 92 14.48 22.38 -7.44
N ILE A 93 14.97 21.15 -7.72
CA ILE A 93 14.71 19.97 -6.92
C ILE A 93 15.92 19.78 -6.01
N ILE A 94 15.77 20.05 -4.73
CA ILE A 94 16.79 19.76 -3.72
C ILE A 94 16.42 18.46 -3.02
N VAL A 95 17.33 17.49 -3.01
CA VAL A 95 17.20 16.21 -2.31
C VAL A 95 17.97 16.29 -1.01
N GLN A 96 17.24 16.36 0.08
CA GLN A 96 17.53 16.06 1.50
C GLN A 96 17.32 17.26 2.44
N PRO A 97 16.46 17.12 3.43
CA PRO A 97 15.11 16.65 3.30
C PRO A 97 14.40 17.44 2.20
N VAL A 98 13.71 16.76 1.31
CA VAL A 98 13.14 17.40 0.12
C VAL A 98 12.05 18.38 0.53
N VAL A 99 12.37 19.65 0.51
CA VAL A 99 11.39 20.74 0.56
C VAL A 99 11.19 21.22 -0.87
N ARG A 100 10.02 21.04 -1.42
CA ARG A 100 9.66 21.58 -2.72
C ARG A 100 8.57 22.61 -2.53
N THR A 101 8.89 23.86 -2.82
CA THR A 101 7.91 24.94 -2.85
C THR A 101 7.58 25.32 -4.29
N ARG A 102 6.31 25.24 -4.65
CA ARG A 102 5.81 25.82 -5.89
C ARG A 102 4.62 26.69 -5.55
N LYS A 103 4.76 28.01 -5.64
CA LYS A 103 3.69 28.98 -5.38
C LYS A 103 2.98 28.80 -4.01
N GLY A 104 3.75 28.57 -2.95
CA GLY A 104 3.23 28.37 -1.60
C GLY A 104 2.95 26.94 -1.18
N ASN A 105 3.04 25.96 -2.09
CA ASN A 105 2.89 24.55 -1.74
C ASN A 105 4.23 23.95 -1.29
N GLU A 106 4.20 23.20 -0.21
CA GLU A 106 5.38 22.58 0.37
C GLU A 106 5.23 21.05 0.42
N PHE A 107 6.28 20.35 -0.01
CA PHE A 107 6.38 18.90 0.13
C PHE A 107 7.65 18.53 0.90
N VAL A 108 7.48 17.82 2.02
CA VAL A 108 8.56 17.41 2.92
C VAL A 108 8.63 15.89 3.01
N SER A 109 9.83 15.35 2.98
CA SER A 109 10.06 13.90 3.12
C SER A 109 11.17 13.62 4.13
N PRO A 110 10.84 13.57 5.43
CA PRO A 110 11.81 13.32 6.50
C PRO A 110 12.33 11.88 6.45
N ALA A 111 13.55 11.69 6.97
CA ALA A 111 14.19 10.39 7.06
C ALA A 111 14.01 9.73 8.43
N THR A 112 13.77 10.51 9.47
CA THR A 112 13.67 10.04 10.86
C THR A 112 12.37 10.46 11.53
N LEU A 113 11.96 9.70 12.55
CA LEU A 113 10.77 10.03 13.35
C LEU A 113 10.96 11.31 14.17
N ALA A 114 12.19 11.67 14.53
CA ALA A 114 12.49 12.92 15.20
C ALA A 114 12.21 14.12 14.29
N GLU A 115 12.71 14.08 13.03
CA GLU A 115 12.43 15.12 12.04
C GLU A 115 10.92 15.30 11.79
N VAL A 116 10.15 14.21 11.72
CA VAL A 116 8.69 14.26 11.61
C VAL A 116 8.09 15.01 12.80
N ALA A 117 8.47 14.66 14.02
CA ALA A 117 7.92 15.25 15.23
C ALA A 117 8.26 16.74 15.34
N ASP A 118 9.50 17.11 15.07
CA ASP A 118 9.98 18.48 15.13
C ASP A 118 9.33 19.38 14.09
N TYR A 119 9.14 18.83 12.87
CA TYR A 119 8.47 19.57 11.80
C TYR A 119 7.00 19.82 12.12
N LEU A 120 6.27 18.80 12.62
CA LEU A 120 4.85 18.91 12.94
C LEU A 120 4.57 19.88 14.11
N VAL A 121 5.51 20.03 15.04
CA VAL A 121 5.38 21.04 16.10
C VAL A 121 5.37 22.45 15.51
N LYS A 122 6.20 22.70 14.48
CA LYS A 122 6.32 24.01 13.81
C LYS A 122 5.22 24.24 12.77
N HIS A 123 4.76 23.16 12.13
CA HIS A 123 3.79 23.18 11.03
C HIS A 123 2.59 22.25 11.31
N PRO A 124 1.72 22.58 12.28
CA PRO A 124 0.66 21.68 12.75
C PRO A 124 -0.45 21.42 11.71
N GLN A 125 -0.53 22.21 10.65
CA GLN A 125 -1.50 22.06 9.55
C GLN A 125 -1.01 21.15 8.42
N THR A 126 0.19 20.56 8.56
CA THR A 126 0.74 19.66 7.52
C THR A 126 -0.08 18.40 7.38
N THR A 127 -0.46 18.09 6.14
CA THR A 127 -1.14 16.83 5.80
C THR A 127 -0.13 15.71 5.72
N LEU A 128 -0.33 14.65 6.51
CA LEU A 128 0.52 13.46 6.51
C LEU A 128 0.15 12.55 5.33
N LEU A 129 1.13 12.19 4.52
CA LEU A 129 0.99 11.31 3.38
C LEU A 129 1.68 9.98 3.68
N ALA A 130 0.88 8.93 3.89
CA ALA A 130 1.35 7.56 4.01
C ALA A 130 1.10 6.79 2.69
N GLY A 131 0.12 5.91 2.66
CA GLY A 131 -0.23 5.12 1.46
C GLY A 131 -1.03 5.86 0.40
N SER A 132 -1.40 7.11 0.61
CA SER A 132 -2.11 7.96 -0.36
C SER A 132 -3.53 7.52 -0.77
N THR A 133 -4.03 6.41 -0.30
CA THR A 133 -5.33 5.85 -0.75
C THR A 133 -6.52 6.76 -0.43
N GLU A 134 -6.46 7.56 0.62
CA GLU A 134 -7.48 8.56 0.97
C GLU A 134 -7.16 9.94 0.36
N ILE A 135 -5.94 10.43 0.54
CA ILE A 135 -5.54 11.74 0.01
C ILE A 135 -5.67 11.78 -1.52
N GLY A 136 -5.37 10.65 -2.19
CA GLY A 136 -5.61 10.50 -3.63
C GLY A 136 -7.08 10.69 -4.02
N LEU A 137 -8.02 10.20 -3.20
CA LEU A 137 -9.45 10.43 -3.42
C LEU A 137 -9.85 11.89 -3.19
N GLN A 138 -9.31 12.54 -2.15
CA GLN A 138 -9.55 13.96 -1.90
C GLN A 138 -9.08 14.82 -3.09
N VAL A 139 -7.91 14.52 -3.66
CA VAL A 139 -7.40 15.21 -4.84
C VAL A 139 -8.26 14.92 -6.07
N ASN A 140 -8.56 13.64 -6.35
CA ASN A 140 -9.21 13.23 -7.60
C ASN A 140 -10.73 13.44 -7.62
N LYS A 141 -11.40 13.35 -6.46
CA LYS A 141 -12.86 13.42 -6.36
C LYS A 141 -13.35 14.73 -5.76
N GLN A 142 -12.61 15.29 -4.81
CA GLN A 142 -12.99 16.52 -4.13
C GLN A 142 -12.21 17.74 -4.64
N PHE A 143 -11.25 17.52 -5.57
CA PHE A 143 -10.36 18.55 -6.11
C PHE A 143 -9.60 19.32 -5.04
N SER A 144 -9.35 18.67 -3.90
CA SER A 144 -8.55 19.20 -2.80
C SER A 144 -7.11 19.47 -3.28
N ARG A 145 -6.53 20.55 -2.76
CA ARG A 145 -5.15 20.96 -3.05
C ARG A 145 -4.40 21.19 -1.73
N PRO A 146 -3.92 20.12 -1.08
CA PRO A 146 -3.14 20.27 0.16
C PRO A 146 -1.92 21.17 -0.10
N GLU A 147 -1.78 22.22 0.68
CA GLU A 147 -0.66 23.18 0.53
C GLU A 147 0.63 22.64 1.16
N HIS A 148 0.52 21.92 2.27
CA HIS A 148 1.63 21.32 2.98
C HIS A 148 1.44 19.81 3.08
N LEU A 149 2.34 19.06 2.45
CA LEU A 149 2.35 17.58 2.46
C LEU A 149 3.65 17.07 3.07
N MET A 150 3.54 16.10 3.98
CA MET A 150 4.68 15.37 4.50
C MET A 150 4.58 13.88 4.16
N TYR A 151 5.53 13.38 3.38
CA TYR A 151 5.59 11.96 3.04
C TYR A 151 6.36 11.16 4.07
N LEU A 152 5.70 10.19 4.69
CA LEU A 152 6.26 9.36 5.76
C LEU A 152 7.03 8.12 5.25
N GLY A 153 7.02 7.87 3.95
CA GLY A 153 7.57 6.65 3.37
C GLY A 153 9.07 6.46 3.52
N ASN A 154 9.84 7.52 3.77
CA ASN A 154 11.28 7.44 3.98
C ASN A 154 11.69 7.23 5.45
N VAL A 155 10.72 7.28 6.38
CA VAL A 155 10.98 7.06 7.81
C VAL A 155 11.02 5.55 8.09
N THR A 156 12.22 5.00 8.21
CA THR A 156 12.43 3.55 8.36
C THR A 156 11.82 2.98 9.62
N GLU A 157 11.83 3.73 10.73
CA GLU A 157 11.25 3.32 12.01
C GLU A 157 9.74 3.07 11.92
N LEU A 158 9.04 3.78 11.03
CA LEU A 158 7.60 3.63 10.82
C LEU A 158 7.22 2.40 9.96
N ARG A 159 8.19 1.76 9.32
CA ARG A 159 7.98 0.54 8.51
C ARG A 159 8.22 -0.76 9.28
N GLN A 160 8.69 -0.67 10.50
CA GLN A 160 9.07 -1.84 11.28
C GLN A 160 7.88 -2.50 11.95
N VAL A 161 7.92 -3.82 12.02
CA VAL A 161 7.11 -4.64 12.92
C VAL A 161 8.06 -5.26 13.92
N LEU A 162 7.90 -4.89 15.18
CA LEU A 162 8.69 -5.44 16.29
C LEU A 162 7.83 -6.44 17.04
N ASP A 163 8.29 -7.68 17.07
CA ASP A 163 7.70 -8.73 17.90
C ASP A 163 8.33 -8.67 19.28
N THR A 164 7.49 -8.48 20.27
CA THR A 164 7.87 -8.52 21.68
C THR A 164 7.18 -9.69 22.36
N ALA A 165 7.71 -10.17 23.47
CA ALA A 165 7.11 -11.31 24.20
C ALA A 165 5.62 -11.12 24.60
N LYS A 166 5.09 -9.90 24.49
CA LYS A 166 3.72 -9.57 24.93
C LYS A 166 2.83 -8.99 23.82
N ALA A 167 3.40 -8.42 22.77
CA ALA A 167 2.64 -7.74 21.74
C ALA A 167 3.50 -7.45 20.49
N TRP A 168 2.85 -7.27 19.36
CA TRP A 168 3.48 -6.68 18.17
C TRP A 168 3.40 -5.15 18.22
N ARG A 169 4.52 -4.50 18.00
CA ARG A 169 4.57 -3.06 17.74
C ARG A 169 4.65 -2.84 16.25
N ILE A 170 3.57 -2.31 15.68
CA ILE A 170 3.41 -2.11 14.23
C ILE A 170 3.62 -0.64 13.92
N GLY A 171 4.57 -0.33 13.05
CA GLY A 171 4.86 1.04 12.62
C GLY A 171 3.76 1.61 11.73
N ALA A 172 3.64 2.94 11.71
CA ALA A 172 2.56 3.64 11.02
C ALA A 172 2.57 3.47 9.49
N MET A 173 3.72 3.11 8.91
CA MET A 173 3.87 2.86 7.47
C MET A 173 3.74 1.39 7.08
N VAL A 174 3.42 0.49 8.02
CA VAL A 174 3.18 -0.92 7.70
C VAL A 174 1.88 -1.05 6.92
N SER A 175 1.95 -1.66 5.75
CA SER A 175 0.81 -1.82 4.85
C SER A 175 -0.21 -2.82 5.41
N LEU A 176 -1.48 -2.68 5.01
CA LEU A 176 -2.53 -3.63 5.38
C LEU A 176 -2.25 -5.03 4.84
N GLU A 177 -1.56 -5.17 3.71
CA GLU A 177 -1.15 -6.47 3.17
C GLU A 177 -0.09 -7.14 4.05
N ALA A 178 0.88 -6.37 4.57
CA ALA A 178 1.85 -6.88 5.53
C ALA A 178 1.19 -7.28 6.86
N VAL A 179 0.22 -6.49 7.34
CA VAL A 179 -0.59 -6.84 8.53
C VAL A 179 -1.39 -8.10 8.30
N LEU A 180 -2.03 -8.28 7.13
CA LEU A 180 -2.74 -9.51 6.77
C LEU A 180 -1.83 -10.73 6.88
N GLY A 181 -0.60 -10.64 6.36
CA GLY A 181 0.39 -11.71 6.52
C GLY A 181 0.74 -12.00 7.98
N LEU A 182 0.93 -10.95 8.77
CA LEU A 182 1.29 -11.05 10.19
C LEU A 182 0.19 -11.73 11.04
N VAL A 183 -1.08 -11.35 10.82
CA VAL A 183 -2.20 -11.81 11.66
C VAL A 183 -2.79 -13.15 11.23
N ARG A 184 -2.38 -13.67 10.08
CA ARG A 184 -3.04 -14.83 9.42
C ARG A 184 -3.15 -16.05 10.31
N GLU A 185 -2.12 -16.39 11.06
CA GLU A 185 -2.09 -17.57 11.90
C GLU A 185 -2.60 -17.28 13.33
N ALA A 186 -2.22 -16.13 13.89
CA ALA A 186 -2.55 -15.80 15.27
C ALA A 186 -3.98 -15.27 15.44
N TYR A 187 -4.52 -14.57 14.45
CA TYR A 187 -5.85 -13.95 14.47
C TYR A 187 -6.59 -14.18 13.15
N PRO A 188 -7.01 -15.42 12.84
CA PRO A 188 -7.58 -15.79 11.54
C PRO A 188 -8.84 -15.01 11.18
N ASP A 189 -9.68 -14.65 12.16
CA ASP A 189 -10.88 -13.84 11.93
C ASP A 189 -10.52 -12.42 11.49
N PHE A 190 -9.51 -11.81 12.10
CA PHE A 190 -9.02 -10.50 11.66
C PHE A 190 -8.35 -10.59 10.29
N ALA A 191 -7.62 -11.65 10.00
CA ALA A 191 -7.08 -11.91 8.68
C ALA A 191 -8.16 -12.00 7.61
N GLU A 192 -9.30 -12.65 7.92
CA GLU A 192 -10.44 -12.75 7.00
C GLU A 192 -11.09 -11.38 6.73
N VAL A 193 -11.20 -10.52 7.74
CA VAL A 193 -11.66 -9.13 7.54
C VAL A 193 -10.71 -8.39 6.60
N LEU A 194 -9.39 -8.45 6.83
CA LEU A 194 -8.41 -7.79 5.99
C LEU A 194 -8.35 -8.36 4.57
N ARG A 195 -8.53 -9.68 4.39
CA ARG A 195 -8.60 -10.32 3.08
C ARG A 195 -9.72 -9.74 2.21
N ARG A 196 -10.87 -9.46 2.83
CA ARG A 196 -12.05 -8.86 2.16
C ARG A 196 -11.97 -7.34 2.07
N PHE A 197 -11.09 -6.71 2.83
CA PHE A 197 -10.90 -5.27 2.82
C PHE A 197 -10.09 -4.82 1.60
N GLY A 198 -10.72 -4.03 0.74
CA GLY A 198 -10.07 -3.52 -0.45
C GLY A 198 -9.58 -4.61 -1.41
N SER A 199 -8.61 -4.26 -2.23
CA SER A 199 -7.95 -5.17 -3.16
C SER A 199 -6.45 -5.27 -2.85
N PRO A 200 -5.72 -6.28 -3.36
CA PRO A 200 -4.28 -6.39 -3.13
C PRO A 200 -3.49 -5.10 -3.44
N PRO A 201 -3.71 -4.39 -4.57
CA PRO A 201 -3.06 -3.10 -4.80
C PRO A 201 -3.38 -2.04 -3.75
N ILE A 202 -4.62 -1.98 -3.27
CA ILE A 202 -5.02 -1.05 -2.21
C ILE A 202 -4.36 -1.44 -0.89
N ARG A 203 -4.43 -2.70 -0.47
CA ARG A 203 -3.81 -3.16 0.78
C ARG A 203 -2.30 -3.04 0.80
N SER A 204 -1.64 -3.16 -0.36
CA SER A 204 -0.18 -3.02 -0.49
C SER A 204 0.30 -1.58 -0.25
N THR A 205 -0.56 -0.59 -0.48
CA THR A 205 -0.25 0.83 -0.29
C THR A 205 -0.89 1.43 0.96
N ALA A 206 -2.15 1.10 1.23
CA ALA A 206 -2.85 1.55 2.45
C ALA A 206 -2.14 1.03 3.71
N THR A 207 -1.99 1.88 4.71
CA THR A 207 -1.33 1.52 5.98
C THR A 207 -2.34 1.32 7.09
N LEU A 208 -2.00 0.47 8.09
CA LEU A 208 -2.86 0.24 9.25
C LEU A 208 -3.14 1.56 9.99
N ALA A 209 -2.10 2.34 10.28
CA ALA A 209 -2.27 3.61 10.98
C ALA A 209 -3.03 4.64 10.13
N GLY A 210 -2.85 4.64 8.80
CA GLY A 210 -3.64 5.49 7.91
C GLY A 210 -5.12 5.14 7.93
N ASN A 211 -5.48 3.85 7.98
CA ASN A 211 -6.86 3.39 8.11
C ASN A 211 -7.49 3.85 9.42
N ILE A 212 -6.74 3.79 10.53
CA ILE A 212 -7.20 4.29 11.83
C ILE A 212 -7.35 5.82 11.83
N ALA A 213 -6.31 6.54 11.37
CA ALA A 213 -6.25 7.99 11.41
C ALA A 213 -7.32 8.66 10.52
N ASN A 214 -7.69 8.01 9.41
CA ASN A 214 -8.74 8.51 8.53
C ASN A 214 -10.14 8.42 9.17
N GLY A 215 -10.36 7.50 10.11
CA GLY A 215 -11.63 7.33 10.81
C GLY A 215 -12.82 7.06 9.88
N SER A 216 -12.57 6.48 8.70
CA SER A 216 -13.60 6.18 7.71
C SER A 216 -14.66 5.20 8.27
N PRO A 217 -15.96 5.41 7.98
CA PRO A 217 -16.99 4.43 8.30
C PRO A 217 -16.78 3.06 7.67
N ILE A 218 -15.97 2.99 6.61
CA ILE A 218 -15.58 1.74 5.92
C ILE A 218 -14.16 1.28 6.31
N GLY A 219 -13.63 1.79 7.41
CA GLY A 219 -12.31 1.42 7.95
C GLY A 219 -12.42 0.20 8.86
N ASP A 220 -12.50 -1.00 8.32
CA ASP A 220 -12.87 -2.22 9.04
C ASP A 220 -11.79 -2.74 10.02
N SER A 221 -10.58 -2.18 10.03
CA SER A 221 -9.53 -2.61 10.97
C SER A 221 -9.80 -2.15 12.41
N MET A 222 -10.46 -1.02 12.62
CA MET A 222 -10.66 -0.42 13.94
C MET A 222 -11.44 -1.31 14.91
N PRO A 223 -12.62 -1.87 14.55
CA PRO A 223 -13.35 -2.76 15.46
C PRO A 223 -12.54 -4.00 15.86
N CYS A 224 -11.78 -4.56 14.93
CA CYS A 224 -10.92 -5.71 15.20
C CYS A 224 -9.79 -5.35 16.19
N LEU A 225 -9.14 -4.21 15.99
CA LEU A 225 -8.09 -3.73 16.89
C LEU A 225 -8.63 -3.42 18.29
N MET A 226 -9.83 -2.85 18.39
CA MET A 226 -10.50 -2.62 19.68
C MET A 226 -10.81 -3.93 20.40
N ALA A 227 -11.31 -4.93 19.69
CA ALA A 227 -11.58 -6.26 20.26
C ALA A 227 -10.30 -6.97 20.73
N LEU A 228 -9.18 -6.72 20.09
CA LEU A 228 -7.86 -7.23 20.45
C LEU A 228 -7.18 -6.42 21.56
N GLY A 229 -7.79 -5.34 22.05
CA GLY A 229 -7.20 -4.48 23.08
C GLY A 229 -5.96 -3.72 22.59
N ALA A 230 -5.90 -3.38 21.31
CA ALA A 230 -4.78 -2.66 20.72
C ALA A 230 -4.63 -1.25 21.31
N VAL A 231 -3.39 -0.81 21.50
CA VAL A 231 -3.05 0.51 22.05
C VAL A 231 -2.35 1.33 21.00
N LEU A 232 -2.80 2.57 20.80
CA LEU A 232 -2.15 3.54 19.91
C LEU A 232 -1.01 4.25 20.65
N LEU A 233 0.16 4.27 20.02
CA LEU A 233 1.28 5.09 20.47
C LEU A 233 1.33 6.36 19.60
N LEU A 234 0.93 7.48 20.18
CA LEU A 234 0.94 8.77 19.53
C LEU A 234 2.17 9.58 19.94
N ARG A 235 2.71 10.36 19.00
CA ARG A 235 3.82 11.26 19.26
C ARG A 235 3.50 12.67 18.74
N ARG A 236 3.67 13.65 19.64
CA ARG A 236 3.69 15.06 19.31
C ARG A 236 4.82 15.70 20.13
N GLY A 237 5.98 15.87 19.49
CA GLY A 237 7.21 16.17 20.23
C GLY A 237 7.64 14.96 21.07
N GLU A 238 7.07 14.76 22.26
CA GLU A 238 7.25 13.57 23.10
C GLU A 238 6.20 12.47 22.81
N ILE A 239 6.48 11.23 23.26
CA ILE A 239 5.58 10.08 23.02
C ILE A 239 4.45 10.08 24.04
N GLY A 240 3.21 10.12 23.57
CA GLY A 240 2.00 9.85 24.36
C GLY A 240 1.37 8.50 24.01
N ARG A 241 0.43 8.03 24.86
CA ARG A 241 -0.39 6.85 24.62
C ARG A 241 -1.86 7.25 24.56
N ALA A 242 -2.61 6.64 23.62
CA ALA A 242 -4.06 6.65 23.59
C ALA A 242 -4.55 5.21 23.50
N SER A 243 -5.54 4.87 24.28
CA SER A 243 -6.20 3.55 24.32
C SER A 243 -7.61 3.67 23.73
#